data_cea158bde165cf1d69cbe8b0be0d2b20
#
_entry.id   cea158bde165cf1d69cbe8b0be0d2b20
#
_cell.length_a   1.000
_cell.length_b   1.000
_cell.length_c   1.000
_cell.angle_alpha   90.00
_cell.angle_beta   90.00
_cell.angle_gamma   90.00
#
_symmetry.space_group_name_H-M   'P 1'
#
loop_
_entity.id
_entity.type
_entity.pdbx_description
1 polymer ?
#
loop_
_entity_poly.entity_id
_entity_poly.type
_entity_poly.pdbx_seq_one_letter_code
_entity_poly.pdbx_strand_id
1 'polypeptide(L)'
;MRVENCKLGTQCIQGGWDPKKGEARVLPIYQSTTFLYETSEQMGRLFDLEDEGFFYTRLQNPTSDAVAAKIAALEGGVGAMLTASGQAANFYAVFNICEAGDHFICSSNVYGGTFNLFGVTMKKLGIECTFVDPDDTEENLAKAFRPNTKCVVAETIANPALTILDIEKFARLAHSHGVPLIIDNTFATPINCRPFEWGADIVTHSTTKYMDGHAVSVGGCIVDSGNFDWEQYHDKFKGLTEPDDSYHGIIYTQKFGKLAYITKATSQLMRDLGSSPSPQNAFLLNVGLETLHLRMPRHCENAQKVAEWLEANEQVAWVNYCGLKSSKYYELTQKYMPNGSCGVIAFGLKGSREEAIKFMDSLKLACIVTHVADARTC
;
A
#
# COMPACT_ATOMS: atom_id res chain seq x y z
N MET A 1 23.99 6.07 10.48
CA MET A 1 24.01 4.57 10.34
C MET A 1 23.01 4.23 9.26
N ARG A 2 23.42 3.52 8.20
CA ARG A 2 22.45 3.10 7.17
C ARG A 2 21.58 1.99 7.74
N VAL A 3 20.32 2.31 8.03
CA VAL A 3 19.36 1.42 8.71
C VAL A 3 18.80 0.33 7.78
N GLU A 4 19.00 0.46 6.50
CA GLU A 4 18.52 -0.47 5.45
C GLU A 4 19.00 -1.92 5.67
N ASN A 5 20.18 -2.10 6.28
CA ASN A 5 20.73 -3.41 6.61
C ASN A 5 20.38 -3.90 8.03
N CYS A 6 19.53 -3.16 8.76
CA CYS A 6 19.09 -3.56 10.09
C CYS A 6 17.83 -4.41 10.04
N LYS A 7 17.55 -5.12 11.14
CA LYS A 7 16.26 -5.85 11.27
C LYS A 7 15.07 -4.86 11.26
N LEU A 8 13.91 -5.32 10.83
CA LEU A 8 12.68 -4.51 10.71
C LEU A 8 12.35 -3.73 11.98
N GLY A 9 12.52 -4.32 13.18
CA GLY A 9 12.30 -3.61 14.45
C GLY A 9 13.19 -2.38 14.62
N THR A 10 14.45 -2.43 14.18
CA THR A 10 15.35 -1.27 14.18
C THR A 10 14.93 -0.25 13.10
N GLN A 11 14.52 -0.72 11.92
CA GLN A 11 14.05 0.15 10.86
C GLN A 11 12.75 0.90 11.24
N CYS A 12 11.82 0.25 11.95
CA CYS A 12 10.63 0.90 12.49
C CYS A 12 10.98 2.12 13.34
N ILE A 13 12.01 2.01 14.18
CA ILE A 13 12.40 3.08 15.13
C ILE A 13 13.31 4.11 14.46
N GLN A 14 14.34 3.66 13.75
CA GLN A 14 15.46 4.51 13.29
C GLN A 14 15.39 4.87 11.81
N GLY A 15 14.46 4.29 11.03
CA GLY A 15 14.35 4.56 9.59
C GLY A 15 13.82 5.97 9.29
N GLY A 16 14.20 6.51 8.15
CA GLY A 16 13.67 7.73 7.57
C GLY A 16 14.17 9.05 8.13
N TRP A 17 14.54 9.13 9.40
CA TRP A 17 15.09 10.34 10.01
C TRP A 17 16.51 10.07 10.56
N ASP A 18 17.50 10.75 10.00
CA ASP A 18 18.92 10.65 10.41
C ASP A 18 19.44 12.06 10.82
N PRO A 19 19.21 12.45 12.09
CA PRO A 19 19.55 13.80 12.54
C PRO A 19 21.06 13.99 12.61
N LYS A 20 21.53 15.14 12.15
CA LYS A 20 22.91 15.59 12.29
C LYS A 20 23.14 16.13 13.69
N LYS A 21 24.43 16.34 14.04
CA LYS A 21 24.83 16.89 15.34
C LYS A 21 24.17 18.27 15.56
N GLY A 22 23.41 18.38 16.64
CA GLY A 22 22.67 19.61 17.00
C GLY A 22 21.25 19.69 16.47
N GLU A 23 20.82 18.76 15.62
CA GLU A 23 19.42 18.65 15.17
C GLU A 23 18.54 17.90 16.19
N ALA A 24 17.23 18.03 16.03
CA ALA A 24 16.26 17.34 16.87
C ALA A 24 16.38 15.81 16.69
N ARG A 25 16.44 15.08 17.79
CA ARG A 25 16.46 13.61 17.77
C ARG A 25 15.18 13.01 17.20
N VAL A 26 14.03 13.60 17.52
CA VAL A 26 12.73 13.21 17.01
C VAL A 26 12.48 13.95 15.70
N LEU A 27 11.85 13.29 14.73
CA LEU A 27 11.45 13.89 13.45
C LEU A 27 10.67 15.19 13.70
N PRO A 28 11.13 16.36 13.22
CA PRO A 28 10.38 17.61 13.36
C PRO A 28 9.14 17.67 12.48
N ILE A 29 8.13 18.44 12.90
CA ILE A 29 6.96 18.75 12.06
C ILE A 29 7.24 20.05 11.31
N TYR A 30 7.48 19.96 10.01
CA TYR A 30 7.65 21.11 9.13
C TYR A 30 6.30 21.62 8.64
N GLN A 31 5.63 22.41 9.47
CA GLN A 31 4.31 22.98 9.18
C GLN A 31 4.45 24.27 8.34
N SER A 32 4.89 24.10 7.09
CA SER A 32 5.09 25.19 6.13
C SER A 32 4.52 24.81 4.77
N THR A 33 3.97 25.76 4.04
CA THR A 33 3.51 25.56 2.66
C THR A 33 4.66 25.66 1.65
N THR A 34 5.69 26.45 1.94
CA THR A 34 6.79 26.76 1.04
C THR A 34 8.10 26.86 1.80
N PHE A 35 9.20 26.87 1.07
CA PHE A 35 10.57 26.91 1.59
C PHE A 35 11.35 28.04 0.90
N LEU A 36 12.42 28.51 1.54
CA LEU A 36 13.26 29.55 0.99
C LEU A 36 14.27 28.97 -0.02
N TYR A 37 14.50 29.71 -1.09
CA TYR A 37 15.55 29.45 -2.07
C TYR A 37 16.71 30.41 -1.85
N GLU A 38 17.91 29.99 -2.23
CA GLU A 38 19.08 30.85 -2.19
C GLU A 38 19.06 31.86 -3.37
N THR A 39 18.63 31.41 -4.55
CA THR A 39 18.56 32.21 -5.76
C THR A 39 17.34 31.85 -6.62
N SER A 40 16.93 32.75 -7.53
CA SER A 40 15.88 32.45 -8.51
C SER A 40 16.31 31.35 -9.50
N GLU A 41 17.61 31.22 -9.76
CA GLU A 41 18.15 30.15 -10.61
C GLU A 41 18.01 28.77 -9.93
N GLN A 42 18.34 28.68 -8.65
CA GLN A 42 18.10 27.46 -7.87
C GLN A 42 16.62 27.07 -7.86
N MET A 43 15.72 28.05 -7.68
CA MET A 43 14.28 27.81 -7.77
C MET A 43 13.90 27.19 -9.12
N GLY A 44 14.41 27.73 -10.23
CA GLY A 44 14.17 27.16 -11.57
C GLY A 44 14.63 25.71 -11.68
N ARG A 45 15.85 25.39 -11.24
CA ARG A 45 16.37 24.02 -11.28
C ARG A 45 15.56 23.04 -10.43
N LEU A 46 15.02 23.47 -9.28
CA LEU A 46 14.11 22.62 -8.47
C LEU A 46 12.81 22.33 -9.23
N PHE A 47 12.23 23.34 -9.90
CA PHE A 47 11.04 23.14 -10.73
C PHE A 47 11.29 22.22 -11.93
N ASP A 48 12.51 22.24 -12.49
CA ASP A 48 12.90 21.39 -13.62
C ASP A 48 13.43 20.01 -13.18
N LEU A 49 13.30 19.69 -11.89
CA LEU A 49 13.80 18.45 -11.28
C LEU A 49 15.30 18.22 -11.50
N GLU A 50 16.09 19.30 -11.61
CA GLU A 50 17.55 19.27 -11.80
C GLU A 50 18.30 19.33 -10.47
N ASP A 51 17.68 19.91 -9.43
CA ASP A 51 18.22 19.97 -8.07
C ASP A 51 17.33 19.17 -7.10
N GLU A 52 17.94 18.70 -6.01
CA GLU A 52 17.25 18.14 -4.85
C GLU A 52 16.92 19.23 -3.83
N GLY A 53 15.70 19.20 -3.27
CA GLY A 53 15.30 20.15 -2.24
C GLY A 53 13.79 20.28 -2.09
N PHE A 54 13.39 21.07 -1.10
CA PHE A 54 11.98 21.32 -0.82
C PHE A 54 11.59 22.70 -1.35
N PHE A 55 10.44 22.77 -2.01
CA PHE A 55 9.92 24.05 -2.51
C PHE A 55 8.44 24.27 -2.17
N TYR A 56 7.62 23.22 -2.18
CA TYR A 56 6.20 23.33 -1.86
C TYR A 56 5.65 22.04 -1.25
N THR A 57 4.99 22.15 -0.10
CA THR A 57 4.57 20.99 0.73
C THR A 57 3.59 20.04 0.02
N ARG A 58 2.83 20.50 -0.99
CA ARG A 58 1.97 19.58 -1.75
C ARG A 58 2.76 18.48 -2.47
N LEU A 59 3.98 18.79 -2.95
CA LEU A 59 4.84 17.82 -3.61
C LEU A 59 5.75 17.09 -2.61
N GLN A 60 6.45 17.86 -1.80
CA GLN A 60 7.49 17.35 -0.89
C GLN A 60 7.51 18.17 0.40
N ASN A 61 7.71 17.45 1.50
CA ASN A 61 7.83 18.06 2.83
C ASN A 61 8.80 17.22 3.67
N PRO A 62 9.77 17.82 4.38
CA PRO A 62 10.78 17.05 5.14
C PRO A 62 10.19 16.01 6.09
N THR A 63 9.05 16.31 6.74
CA THR A 63 8.37 15.35 7.63
C THR A 63 7.76 14.19 6.84
N SER A 64 7.01 14.49 5.77
CA SER A 64 6.36 13.46 4.96
C SER A 64 7.37 12.58 4.25
N ASP A 65 8.44 13.15 3.72
CA ASP A 65 9.47 12.42 2.98
C ASP A 65 10.29 11.49 3.91
N ALA A 66 10.58 11.94 5.13
CA ALA A 66 11.22 11.08 6.13
C ALA A 66 10.36 9.85 6.47
N VAL A 67 9.04 10.03 6.58
CA VAL A 67 8.12 8.90 6.85
C VAL A 67 7.95 8.01 5.62
N ALA A 68 7.88 8.58 4.42
CA ALA A 68 7.89 7.83 3.18
C ALA A 68 9.15 6.97 3.04
N ALA A 69 10.33 7.55 3.30
CA ALA A 69 11.61 6.83 3.30
C ALA A 69 11.65 5.69 4.34
N LYS A 70 11.06 5.88 5.53
CA LYS A 70 10.91 4.80 6.52
C LYS A 70 10.07 3.65 5.98
N ILE A 71 8.92 3.94 5.35
CA ILE A 71 8.04 2.89 4.80
C ILE A 71 8.73 2.19 3.62
N ALA A 72 9.41 2.93 2.74
CA ALA A 72 10.20 2.35 1.66
C ALA A 72 11.24 1.35 2.20
N ALA A 73 11.99 1.72 3.24
CA ALA A 73 12.96 0.83 3.87
C ALA A 73 12.30 -0.42 4.48
N LEU A 74 11.15 -0.28 5.15
CA LEU A 74 10.41 -1.39 5.74
C LEU A 74 9.94 -2.38 4.68
N GLU A 75 9.42 -1.91 3.55
CA GLU A 75 9.01 -2.77 2.43
C GLU A 75 10.20 -3.28 1.60
N GLY A 76 11.36 -2.61 1.66
CA GLY A 76 12.52 -2.90 0.83
C GLY A 76 12.45 -2.30 -0.56
N GLY A 77 11.69 -1.22 -0.72
CA GLY A 77 11.59 -0.46 -1.96
C GLY A 77 12.68 0.59 -2.13
N VAL A 78 12.79 1.13 -3.35
CA VAL A 78 13.76 2.18 -3.70
C VAL A 78 13.25 3.58 -3.34
N GLY A 79 11.93 3.76 -3.24
CA GLY A 79 11.29 5.02 -2.91
C GLY A 79 9.83 4.86 -2.56
N ALA A 80 9.25 5.86 -1.89
CA ALA A 80 7.85 5.89 -1.53
C ALA A 80 7.29 7.31 -1.56
N MET A 81 5.96 7.41 -1.63
CA MET A 81 5.20 8.63 -1.57
C MET A 81 4.02 8.46 -0.62
N LEU A 82 3.85 9.37 0.34
CA LEU A 82 2.65 9.42 1.17
C LEU A 82 1.48 10.07 0.43
N THR A 83 0.28 9.61 0.71
CA THR A 83 -0.98 10.18 0.22
C THR A 83 -1.95 10.45 1.37
N ALA A 84 -2.98 11.28 1.14
CA ALA A 84 -3.98 11.61 2.15
C ALA A 84 -4.92 10.45 2.51
N SER A 85 -4.91 9.35 1.75
CA SER A 85 -5.70 8.14 2.03
C SER A 85 -5.17 6.94 1.25
N GLY A 86 -5.49 5.71 1.71
CA GLY A 86 -5.21 4.49 0.95
C GLY A 86 -5.90 4.46 -0.42
N GLN A 87 -7.08 5.03 -0.55
CA GLN A 87 -7.78 5.13 -1.84
C GLN A 87 -7.05 6.05 -2.83
N ALA A 88 -6.44 7.15 -2.34
CA ALA A 88 -5.59 7.98 -3.18
C ALA A 88 -4.33 7.22 -3.61
N ALA A 89 -3.74 6.41 -2.71
CA ALA A 89 -2.61 5.56 -3.06
C ALA A 89 -2.98 4.55 -4.16
N ASN A 90 -4.08 3.81 -4.02
CA ASN A 90 -4.54 2.86 -5.02
C ASN A 90 -4.90 3.53 -6.35
N PHE A 91 -5.54 4.70 -6.31
CA PHE A 91 -5.84 5.48 -7.51
C PHE A 91 -4.56 5.92 -8.23
N TYR A 92 -3.62 6.54 -7.52
CA TYR A 92 -2.37 7.02 -8.12
C TYR A 92 -1.49 5.89 -8.62
N ALA A 93 -1.45 4.77 -7.90
CA ALA A 93 -0.64 3.62 -8.34
C ALA A 93 -1.06 3.11 -9.72
N VAL A 94 -2.36 3.06 -10.00
CA VAL A 94 -2.87 2.65 -11.32
C VAL A 94 -2.82 3.81 -12.32
N PHE A 95 -3.26 5.02 -11.93
CA PHE A 95 -3.35 6.18 -12.83
C PHE A 95 -1.99 6.69 -13.30
N ASN A 96 -0.91 6.38 -12.58
CA ASN A 96 0.45 6.72 -12.98
C ASN A 96 0.91 6.05 -14.28
N ILE A 97 0.29 4.92 -14.63
CA ILE A 97 0.67 4.08 -15.79
C ILE A 97 -0.50 3.73 -16.70
N CYS A 98 -1.72 4.16 -16.36
CA CYS A 98 -2.92 3.97 -17.17
C CYS A 98 -3.46 5.31 -17.65
N GLU A 99 -3.89 5.35 -18.90
CA GLU A 99 -4.54 6.48 -19.56
C GLU A 99 -5.92 6.10 -20.06
N ALA A 100 -6.67 7.06 -20.62
CA ALA A 100 -7.95 6.78 -21.26
C ALA A 100 -7.78 5.79 -22.43
N GLY A 101 -8.56 4.71 -22.42
CA GLY A 101 -8.46 3.60 -23.35
C GLY A 101 -7.62 2.42 -22.84
N ASP A 102 -6.96 2.55 -21.71
CA ASP A 102 -6.20 1.47 -21.09
C ASP A 102 -7.07 0.53 -20.24
N HIS A 103 -6.51 -0.61 -19.94
CA HIS A 103 -7.11 -1.67 -19.18
C HIS A 103 -6.16 -2.15 -18.08
N PHE A 104 -6.72 -2.61 -16.96
CA PHE A 104 -5.98 -3.35 -15.94
C PHE A 104 -6.83 -4.47 -15.34
N ILE A 105 -6.17 -5.41 -14.68
CA ILE A 105 -6.80 -6.55 -14.02
C ILE A 105 -6.76 -6.32 -12.51
N CYS A 106 -7.85 -6.64 -11.82
CA CYS A 106 -7.91 -6.58 -10.37
C CYS A 106 -8.48 -7.87 -9.80
N SER A 107 -7.94 -8.36 -8.69
CA SER A 107 -8.59 -9.41 -7.90
C SER A 107 -10.01 -8.97 -7.53
N SER A 108 -10.99 -9.87 -7.64
CA SER A 108 -12.36 -9.59 -7.21
C SER A 108 -12.48 -9.51 -5.68
N ASN A 109 -11.53 -10.10 -4.96
CA ASN A 109 -11.45 -10.09 -3.52
C ASN A 109 -10.54 -8.95 -3.07
N VAL A 110 -11.06 -7.72 -3.08
CA VAL A 110 -10.41 -6.51 -2.58
C VAL A 110 -11.38 -5.72 -1.72
N TYR A 111 -10.88 -4.73 -0.99
CA TYR A 111 -11.70 -3.82 -0.21
C TYR A 111 -12.83 -3.21 -1.06
N GLY A 112 -14.04 -3.14 -0.52
CA GLY A 112 -15.22 -2.68 -1.25
C GLY A 112 -15.08 -1.28 -1.85
N GLY A 113 -14.36 -0.37 -1.19
CA GLY A 113 -14.03 0.94 -1.74
C GLY A 113 -13.12 0.85 -2.96
N THR A 114 -12.14 -0.04 -2.96
CA THR A 114 -11.23 -0.30 -4.09
C THR A 114 -12.00 -0.93 -5.26
N PHE A 115 -12.89 -1.89 -4.98
CA PHE A 115 -13.76 -2.48 -5.98
C PHE A 115 -14.61 -1.42 -6.69
N ASN A 116 -15.22 -0.50 -5.94
CA ASN A 116 -16.00 0.59 -6.51
C ASN A 116 -15.13 1.61 -7.25
N LEU A 117 -13.96 1.96 -6.70
CA LEU A 117 -13.01 2.87 -7.35
C LEU A 117 -12.66 2.36 -8.75
N PHE A 118 -12.25 1.11 -8.86
CA PHE A 118 -11.77 0.50 -10.09
C PHE A 118 -12.91 0.13 -11.06
N GLY A 119 -14.00 -0.44 -10.53
CA GLY A 119 -15.10 -0.91 -11.37
C GLY A 119 -16.05 0.19 -11.85
N VAL A 120 -16.12 1.32 -11.13
CA VAL A 120 -17.10 2.39 -11.40
C VAL A 120 -16.43 3.72 -11.67
N THR A 121 -15.58 4.19 -10.74
CA THR A 121 -15.06 5.56 -10.80
C THR A 121 -14.03 5.71 -11.92
N MET A 122 -13.10 4.78 -12.09
CA MET A 122 -12.06 4.87 -13.13
C MET A 122 -12.61 4.74 -14.55
N LYS A 123 -13.77 4.09 -14.71
CA LYS A 123 -14.47 4.09 -16.01
C LYS A 123 -14.83 5.50 -16.51
N LYS A 124 -15.06 6.45 -15.60
CA LYS A 124 -15.32 7.86 -15.97
C LYS A 124 -14.08 8.54 -16.57
N LEU A 125 -12.90 7.99 -16.33
CA LEU A 125 -11.63 8.42 -16.89
C LEU A 125 -11.26 7.64 -18.16
N GLY A 126 -12.15 6.75 -18.63
CA GLY A 126 -11.91 5.91 -19.79
C GLY A 126 -10.96 4.72 -19.51
N ILE A 127 -10.69 4.39 -18.25
CA ILE A 127 -9.85 3.26 -17.87
C ILE A 127 -10.73 2.08 -17.46
N GLU A 128 -10.50 0.92 -18.06
CA GLU A 128 -11.29 -0.29 -17.81
C GLU A 128 -10.60 -1.24 -16.83
N CYS A 129 -11.39 -1.88 -15.96
CA CYS A 129 -10.95 -2.91 -15.04
C CYS A 129 -11.69 -4.23 -15.29
N THR A 130 -10.94 -5.34 -15.38
CA THR A 130 -11.51 -6.69 -15.32
C THR A 130 -11.23 -7.30 -13.96
N PHE A 131 -12.28 -7.67 -13.23
CA PHE A 131 -12.14 -8.40 -11.98
C PHE A 131 -12.02 -9.90 -12.24
N VAL A 132 -11.07 -10.54 -11.54
CA VAL A 132 -10.79 -11.98 -11.65
C VAL A 132 -10.85 -12.65 -10.28
N ASP A 133 -11.27 -13.91 -10.22
CA ASP A 133 -11.19 -14.69 -9.00
C ASP A 133 -9.71 -15.06 -8.73
N PRO A 134 -9.12 -14.68 -7.60
CA PRO A 134 -7.72 -14.99 -7.30
C PRO A 134 -7.45 -16.49 -7.13
N ASP A 135 -8.47 -17.29 -6.87
CA ASP A 135 -8.36 -18.74 -6.72
C ASP A 135 -8.46 -19.50 -8.06
N ASP A 136 -8.72 -18.79 -9.16
CA ASP A 136 -8.84 -19.41 -10.49
C ASP A 136 -7.46 -19.92 -11.00
N THR A 137 -7.52 -20.76 -12.01
CA THR A 137 -6.31 -21.32 -12.67
C THR A 137 -5.56 -20.23 -13.44
N GLU A 138 -4.24 -20.40 -13.59
CA GLU A 138 -3.42 -19.46 -14.41
C GLU A 138 -3.95 -19.34 -15.84
N GLU A 139 -4.43 -20.43 -16.43
CA GLU A 139 -5.01 -20.42 -17.78
C GLU A 139 -6.26 -19.53 -17.87
N ASN A 140 -7.13 -19.57 -16.86
CA ASN A 140 -8.32 -18.71 -16.83
C ASN A 140 -7.96 -17.26 -16.55
N LEU A 141 -7.06 -17.01 -15.60
CA LEU A 141 -6.56 -15.67 -15.30
C LEU A 141 -5.89 -15.02 -16.53
N ALA A 142 -5.14 -15.79 -17.32
CA ALA A 142 -4.49 -15.32 -18.55
C ALA A 142 -5.49 -14.80 -19.60
N LYS A 143 -6.72 -15.32 -19.64
CA LYS A 143 -7.77 -14.86 -20.57
C LYS A 143 -8.25 -13.43 -20.29
N ALA A 144 -7.99 -12.89 -19.10
CA ALA A 144 -8.35 -11.51 -18.75
C ALA A 144 -7.40 -10.47 -19.34
N PHE A 145 -6.19 -10.87 -19.76
CA PHE A 145 -5.22 -9.95 -20.34
C PHE A 145 -5.62 -9.53 -21.75
N ARG A 146 -5.45 -8.24 -22.01
CA ARG A 146 -5.71 -7.58 -23.30
C ARG A 146 -4.42 -6.89 -23.78
N PRO A 147 -4.31 -6.54 -25.08
CA PRO A 147 -3.14 -5.81 -25.59
C PRO A 147 -2.87 -4.48 -24.83
N ASN A 148 -3.93 -3.80 -24.38
CA ASN A 148 -3.90 -2.56 -23.63
C ASN A 148 -3.90 -2.75 -22.09
N THR A 149 -3.67 -3.96 -21.58
CA THR A 149 -3.50 -4.19 -20.13
C THR A 149 -2.18 -3.59 -19.65
N LYS A 150 -2.25 -2.79 -18.56
CA LYS A 150 -1.11 -2.04 -18.01
C LYS A 150 -0.63 -2.55 -16.66
N CYS A 151 -1.49 -3.15 -15.83
CA CYS A 151 -1.08 -3.72 -14.55
C CYS A 151 -2.06 -4.78 -14.06
N VAL A 152 -1.63 -5.50 -13.04
CA VAL A 152 -2.48 -6.38 -12.21
C VAL A 152 -2.48 -5.83 -10.80
N VAL A 153 -3.66 -5.76 -10.16
CA VAL A 153 -3.82 -5.24 -8.79
C VAL A 153 -4.46 -6.30 -7.90
N ALA A 154 -3.95 -6.46 -6.69
CA ALA A 154 -4.53 -7.38 -5.70
C ALA A 154 -4.19 -6.92 -4.26
N GLU A 155 -4.76 -7.59 -3.26
CA GLU A 155 -4.42 -7.42 -1.84
C GLU A 155 -3.69 -8.66 -1.32
N THR A 156 -2.67 -8.47 -0.48
CA THR A 156 -1.98 -9.60 0.19
C THR A 156 -2.97 -10.43 1.00
N ILE A 157 -3.81 -9.77 1.80
CA ILE A 157 -4.92 -10.34 2.57
C ILE A 157 -6.16 -9.52 2.25
N ALA A 158 -7.13 -10.12 1.62
CA ALA A 158 -8.34 -9.44 1.15
C ALA A 158 -9.28 -9.03 2.31
N ASN A 159 -9.87 -7.84 2.21
CA ASN A 159 -10.86 -7.34 3.15
C ASN A 159 -12.27 -7.36 2.51
N PRO A 160 -13.29 -8.01 3.09
CA PRO A 160 -13.32 -8.77 4.35
C PRO A 160 -13.11 -10.28 4.20
N ALA A 161 -12.87 -10.77 2.98
CA ALA A 161 -12.88 -12.19 2.66
C ALA A 161 -11.72 -12.97 3.30
N LEU A 162 -10.64 -12.29 3.73
CA LEU A 162 -9.40 -12.89 4.26
C LEU A 162 -8.79 -13.94 3.32
N THR A 163 -9.04 -13.78 2.03
CA THR A 163 -8.37 -14.54 0.97
C THR A 163 -6.89 -14.16 0.95
N ILE A 164 -6.01 -15.14 0.88
CA ILE A 164 -4.57 -14.92 0.71
C ILE A 164 -4.22 -15.04 -0.76
N LEU A 165 -3.60 -14.01 -1.29
CA LEU A 165 -3.12 -14.03 -2.67
C LEU A 165 -1.91 -14.94 -2.82
N ASP A 166 -1.88 -15.78 -3.84
CA ASP A 166 -0.63 -16.41 -4.29
C ASP A 166 0.17 -15.38 -5.09
N ILE A 167 1.02 -14.62 -4.37
CA ILE A 167 1.77 -13.48 -4.94
C ILE A 167 2.66 -13.92 -6.09
N GLU A 168 3.40 -15.02 -5.95
CA GLU A 168 4.29 -15.53 -7.00
C GLU A 168 3.52 -15.95 -8.25
N LYS A 169 2.34 -16.56 -8.10
CA LYS A 169 1.46 -16.90 -9.23
C LYS A 169 1.08 -15.64 -10.01
N PHE A 170 0.62 -14.61 -9.31
CA PHE A 170 0.20 -13.36 -9.93
C PHE A 170 1.37 -12.56 -10.51
N ALA A 171 2.52 -12.53 -9.84
CA ALA A 171 3.74 -11.88 -10.35
C ALA A 171 4.22 -12.53 -11.64
N ARG A 172 4.36 -13.87 -11.65
CA ARG A 172 4.76 -14.62 -12.84
C ARG A 172 3.81 -14.37 -14.01
N LEU A 173 2.50 -14.38 -13.74
CA LEU A 173 1.50 -14.15 -14.78
C LEU A 173 1.55 -12.71 -15.30
N ALA A 174 1.61 -11.71 -14.44
CA ALA A 174 1.72 -10.29 -14.82
C ALA A 174 2.97 -10.05 -15.67
N HIS A 175 4.12 -10.51 -15.20
CA HIS A 175 5.40 -10.35 -15.91
C HIS A 175 5.44 -11.09 -17.25
N SER A 176 4.80 -12.25 -17.37
CA SER A 176 4.71 -12.97 -18.67
C SER A 176 3.92 -12.18 -19.73
N HIS A 177 3.08 -11.23 -19.29
CA HIS A 177 2.36 -10.31 -20.16
C HIS A 177 2.99 -8.92 -20.23
N GLY A 178 4.16 -8.71 -19.63
CA GLY A 178 4.92 -7.46 -19.64
C GLY A 178 4.21 -6.33 -18.90
N VAL A 179 3.61 -6.62 -17.74
CA VAL A 179 2.94 -5.63 -16.89
C VAL A 179 3.33 -5.84 -15.41
N PRO A 180 3.39 -4.76 -14.60
CA PRO A 180 3.71 -4.86 -13.18
C PRO A 180 2.56 -5.42 -12.36
N LEU A 181 2.93 -6.02 -11.21
CA LEU A 181 2.02 -6.41 -10.14
C LEU A 181 2.01 -5.36 -9.03
N ILE A 182 0.83 -4.81 -8.74
CA ILE A 182 0.58 -3.85 -7.65
C ILE A 182 -0.15 -4.58 -6.52
N ILE A 183 0.41 -4.53 -5.31
CA ILE A 183 -0.15 -5.20 -4.12
C ILE A 183 -0.52 -4.19 -3.05
N ASP A 184 -1.79 -4.16 -2.64
CA ASP A 184 -2.18 -3.51 -1.38
C ASP A 184 -1.80 -4.42 -0.20
N ASN A 185 -0.80 -3.99 0.56
CA ASN A 185 -0.23 -4.76 1.68
C ASN A 185 -0.72 -4.26 3.05
N THR A 186 -1.87 -3.60 3.09
CA THR A 186 -2.42 -2.93 4.28
C THR A 186 -2.56 -3.87 5.46
N PHE A 187 -3.10 -5.08 5.29
CA PHE A 187 -3.40 -5.98 6.41
C PHE A 187 -2.19 -6.78 6.88
N ALA A 188 -1.33 -7.21 5.99
CA ALA A 188 -0.11 -7.93 6.36
C ALA A 188 0.93 -7.00 6.97
N THR A 189 1.05 -5.77 6.47
CA THR A 189 2.14 -4.82 6.74
C THR A 189 3.52 -5.41 6.39
N PRO A 190 4.57 -4.62 6.27
CA PRO A 190 5.91 -5.15 6.00
C PRO A 190 6.48 -6.03 7.13
N ILE A 191 5.81 -6.06 8.29
CA ILE A 191 6.22 -6.92 9.42
C ILE A 191 5.91 -8.39 9.14
N ASN A 192 4.77 -8.67 8.52
CA ASN A 192 4.32 -10.04 8.27
C ASN A 192 4.59 -10.50 6.83
N CYS A 193 4.51 -9.59 5.85
CA CYS A 193 4.78 -9.88 4.45
C CYS A 193 5.46 -8.70 3.76
N ARG A 194 6.47 -8.97 2.95
CA ARG A 194 7.11 -8.01 2.05
C ARG A 194 6.89 -8.48 0.62
N PRO A 195 5.87 -7.98 -0.09
CA PRO A 195 5.48 -8.51 -1.40
C PRO A 195 6.58 -8.43 -2.47
N PHE A 196 7.55 -7.51 -2.34
CA PHE A 196 8.69 -7.41 -3.25
C PHE A 196 9.59 -8.65 -3.24
N GLU A 197 9.68 -9.36 -2.11
CA GLU A 197 10.44 -10.62 -1.99
C GLU A 197 9.79 -11.75 -2.79
N TRP A 198 8.53 -11.57 -3.22
CA TRP A 198 7.71 -12.55 -3.93
C TRP A 198 7.33 -12.10 -5.35
N GLY A 199 7.96 -11.02 -5.84
CA GLY A 199 7.83 -10.57 -7.22
C GLY A 199 6.81 -9.46 -7.46
N ALA A 200 6.23 -8.85 -6.44
CA ALA A 200 5.48 -7.60 -6.62
C ALA A 200 6.41 -6.45 -7.05
N ASP A 201 5.88 -5.51 -7.81
CA ASP A 201 6.63 -4.36 -8.32
C ASP A 201 6.30 -3.08 -7.59
N ILE A 202 5.03 -2.88 -7.26
CA ILE A 202 4.52 -1.72 -6.54
C ILE A 202 3.72 -2.22 -5.33
N VAL A 203 3.88 -1.56 -4.19
CA VAL A 203 3.08 -1.81 -3.00
C VAL A 203 2.31 -0.56 -2.62
N THR A 204 1.04 -0.73 -2.27
CA THR A 204 0.22 0.33 -1.69
C THR A 204 -0.19 0.00 -0.26
N HIS A 205 -0.49 1.03 0.52
CA HIS A 205 -1.03 0.89 1.86
C HIS A 205 -2.10 1.92 2.16
N SER A 206 -3.13 1.51 2.87
CA SER A 206 -3.88 2.40 3.74
C SER A 206 -3.13 2.52 5.06
N THR A 207 -2.33 3.57 5.21
CA THR A 207 -1.57 3.80 6.45
C THR A 207 -2.49 4.10 7.64
N THR A 208 -3.76 4.41 7.37
CA THR A 208 -4.87 4.55 8.34
C THR A 208 -5.01 3.37 9.29
N LYS A 209 -4.57 2.17 8.88
CA LYS A 209 -4.78 0.90 9.57
C LYS A 209 -3.62 0.59 10.53
N TYR A 210 -3.06 -0.60 10.49
CA TYR A 210 -2.00 -1.03 11.41
C TYR A 210 -0.78 -0.10 11.47
N MET A 211 -0.44 0.59 10.37
CA MET A 211 0.73 1.48 10.38
C MET A 211 0.53 2.66 11.34
N ASP A 212 -0.61 3.35 11.28
CA ASP A 212 -1.02 4.33 12.29
C ASP A 212 -1.31 3.64 13.64
N GLY A 213 -2.16 2.61 13.62
CA GLY A 213 -2.48 1.72 14.73
C GLY A 213 -3.24 2.35 15.89
N HIS A 214 -3.62 3.62 15.80
CA HIS A 214 -4.27 4.38 16.88
C HIS A 214 -5.61 5.00 16.45
N ALA A 215 -6.01 4.85 15.18
CA ALA A 215 -7.21 5.44 14.59
C ALA A 215 -7.24 6.98 14.69
N VAL A 216 -6.08 7.63 14.55
CA VAL A 216 -5.94 9.08 14.68
C VAL A 216 -5.59 9.78 13.37
N SER A 217 -5.07 9.05 12.37
CA SER A 217 -4.64 9.62 11.09
C SER A 217 -5.13 8.80 9.90
N VAL A 218 -5.84 9.45 8.99
CA VAL A 218 -6.14 8.88 7.67
C VAL A 218 -4.96 9.16 6.75
N GLY A 219 -4.51 8.12 6.04
CA GLY A 219 -3.39 8.26 5.11
C GLY A 219 -3.22 7.04 4.21
N GLY A 220 -2.32 7.16 3.26
CA GLY A 220 -1.90 6.11 2.36
C GLY A 220 -0.43 6.25 1.98
N CYS A 221 0.09 5.24 1.30
CA CYS A 221 1.45 5.22 0.82
C CYS A 221 1.54 4.37 -0.46
N ILE A 222 2.40 4.79 -1.38
CA ILE A 222 2.85 4.00 -2.53
C ILE A 222 4.33 3.75 -2.34
N VAL A 223 4.77 2.52 -2.54
CA VAL A 223 6.19 2.11 -2.51
C VAL A 223 6.54 1.46 -3.83
N ASP A 224 7.65 1.88 -4.40
CA ASP A 224 8.21 1.33 -5.64
C ASP A 224 9.38 0.40 -5.34
N SER A 225 9.37 -0.80 -5.89
CA SER A 225 10.51 -1.73 -5.78
C SER A 225 11.71 -1.29 -6.61
N GLY A 226 11.48 -0.54 -7.71
CA GLY A 226 12.47 -0.21 -8.72
C GLY A 226 12.96 -1.42 -9.54
N ASN A 227 12.22 -2.54 -9.53
CA ASN A 227 12.62 -3.78 -10.19
C ASN A 227 11.94 -4.00 -11.54
N PHE A 228 10.80 -3.36 -11.81
CA PHE A 228 10.12 -3.51 -13.10
C PHE A 228 10.89 -2.77 -14.19
N ASP A 229 11.19 -3.47 -15.28
CA ASP A 229 11.92 -2.88 -16.42
C ASP A 229 10.95 -2.19 -17.39
N TRP A 230 10.72 -0.89 -17.14
CA TRP A 230 9.83 -0.06 -17.96
C TRP A 230 10.32 0.08 -19.40
N GLU A 231 11.64 0.12 -19.63
CA GLU A 231 12.25 0.26 -20.96
C GLU A 231 12.05 -1.00 -21.81
N GLN A 232 12.09 -2.19 -21.21
CA GLN A 232 11.78 -3.44 -21.89
C GLN A 232 10.38 -3.44 -22.50
N TYR A 233 9.44 -2.72 -21.87
CA TYR A 233 8.04 -2.62 -22.30
C TYR A 233 7.65 -1.21 -22.72
N HIS A 234 8.58 -0.50 -23.37
CA HIS A 234 8.49 0.89 -23.80
C HIS A 234 7.12 1.22 -24.43
N ASP A 235 6.67 0.43 -25.40
CA ASP A 235 5.39 0.67 -26.10
C ASP A 235 4.17 0.70 -25.19
N LYS A 236 4.25 0.02 -24.03
CA LYS A 236 3.16 0.01 -23.05
C LYS A 236 3.22 1.19 -22.09
N PHE A 237 4.40 1.71 -21.77
CA PHE A 237 4.62 2.67 -20.69
C PHE A 237 5.25 3.97 -21.17
N LYS A 238 4.73 4.51 -22.28
CA LYS A 238 5.22 5.73 -22.93
C LYS A 238 5.30 6.92 -21.98
N GLY A 239 4.36 7.06 -21.05
CA GLY A 239 4.39 8.13 -20.04
C GLY A 239 5.58 8.08 -19.07
N LEU A 240 6.40 7.02 -19.09
CA LEU A 240 7.65 6.90 -18.33
C LEU A 240 8.90 6.89 -19.24
N THR A 241 8.75 6.42 -20.49
CA THR A 241 9.84 6.07 -21.39
C THR A 241 9.95 7.01 -22.60
N GLU A 242 8.97 7.90 -22.82
CA GLU A 242 8.99 8.94 -23.83
C GLU A 242 9.05 10.35 -23.18
N PRO A 243 9.37 11.43 -23.95
CA PRO A 243 9.41 12.79 -23.43
C PRO A 243 8.07 13.24 -22.81
N ASP A 244 8.09 13.73 -21.58
CA ASP A 244 6.93 14.24 -20.84
C ASP A 244 6.77 15.75 -21.02
N ASP A 245 5.61 16.19 -21.51
CA ASP A 245 5.31 17.60 -21.74
C ASP A 245 5.21 18.42 -20.45
N SER A 246 4.95 17.79 -19.30
CA SER A 246 4.84 18.45 -17.99
C SER A 246 6.18 18.98 -17.48
N TYR A 247 7.29 18.42 -17.96
CA TYR A 247 8.65 18.76 -17.51
C TYR A 247 9.63 18.92 -18.69
N HIS A 248 9.24 19.73 -19.68
CA HIS A 248 10.12 20.13 -20.80
C HIS A 248 10.73 18.95 -21.56
N GLY A 249 10.01 17.85 -21.67
CA GLY A 249 10.43 16.68 -22.42
C GLY A 249 11.40 15.75 -21.68
N ILE A 250 11.42 15.75 -20.35
CA ILE A 250 12.19 14.72 -19.63
C ILE A 250 11.64 13.32 -19.92
N ILE A 251 12.53 12.35 -19.91
CA ILE A 251 12.19 10.92 -19.96
C ILE A 251 12.49 10.37 -18.56
N TYR A 252 11.47 9.98 -17.82
CA TYR A 252 11.61 9.59 -16.41
C TYR A 252 12.57 8.43 -16.20
N THR A 253 12.49 7.39 -17.04
CA THR A 253 13.39 6.22 -16.96
C THR A 253 14.84 6.57 -17.19
N GLN A 254 15.13 7.50 -18.11
CA GLN A 254 16.50 7.94 -18.40
C GLN A 254 17.06 8.85 -17.31
N LYS A 255 16.22 9.77 -16.77
CA LYS A 255 16.68 10.76 -15.79
C LYS A 255 16.76 10.16 -14.37
N PHE A 256 15.81 9.30 -13.98
CA PHE A 256 15.67 8.83 -12.61
C PHE A 256 15.91 7.31 -12.44
N GLY A 257 16.08 6.59 -13.53
CA GLY A 257 16.36 5.14 -13.50
C GLY A 257 15.30 4.39 -12.69
N LYS A 258 15.73 3.71 -11.63
CA LYS A 258 14.85 2.93 -10.76
C LYS A 258 13.79 3.73 -10.00
N LEU A 259 13.96 5.04 -9.88
CA LEU A 259 13.02 5.95 -9.23
C LEU A 259 11.99 6.54 -10.21
N ALA A 260 12.01 6.17 -11.49
CA ALA A 260 11.17 6.76 -12.53
C ALA A 260 9.68 6.77 -12.17
N TYR A 261 9.15 5.64 -11.75
CA TYR A 261 7.74 5.48 -11.42
C TYR A 261 7.31 6.35 -10.23
N ILE A 262 8.06 6.30 -9.12
CA ILE A 262 7.69 7.04 -7.91
C ILE A 262 7.94 8.54 -8.08
N THR A 263 8.96 8.94 -8.86
CA THR A 263 9.22 10.34 -9.18
C THR A 263 8.08 10.92 -10.01
N LYS A 264 7.62 10.22 -11.05
CA LYS A 264 6.47 10.66 -11.84
C LYS A 264 5.22 10.79 -10.98
N ALA A 265 4.91 9.80 -10.13
CA ALA A 265 3.77 9.86 -9.22
C ALA A 265 3.82 11.10 -8.31
N THR A 266 5.00 11.47 -7.80
CA THR A 266 5.18 12.63 -6.93
C THR A 266 5.16 13.94 -7.73
N SER A 267 5.98 14.03 -8.77
CA SER A 267 6.20 15.29 -9.50
C SER A 267 5.01 15.68 -10.38
N GLN A 268 4.27 14.73 -10.92
CA GLN A 268 3.12 14.97 -11.79
C GLN A 268 1.80 14.77 -11.06
N LEU A 269 1.48 13.55 -10.58
CA LEU A 269 0.15 13.27 -10.04
C LEU A 269 -0.11 14.00 -8.71
N MET A 270 0.83 13.96 -7.77
CA MET A 270 0.68 14.67 -6.51
C MET A 270 0.65 16.18 -6.74
N ARG A 271 1.47 16.73 -7.65
CA ARG A 271 1.47 18.14 -8.02
C ARG A 271 0.11 18.58 -8.55
N ASP A 272 -0.47 17.83 -9.48
CA ASP A 272 -1.64 18.25 -10.25
C ASP A 272 -2.97 17.91 -9.55
N LEU A 273 -3.06 16.75 -8.95
CA LEU A 273 -4.29 16.23 -8.33
C LEU A 273 -4.34 16.45 -6.81
N GLY A 274 -3.20 16.69 -6.17
CA GLY A 274 -3.13 16.87 -4.72
C GLY A 274 -3.23 15.55 -3.95
N SER A 275 -4.02 15.50 -2.88
CA SER A 275 -4.10 14.38 -1.93
C SER A 275 -2.82 14.17 -1.11
N SER A 276 -2.04 15.23 -0.92
CA SER A 276 -0.89 15.21 0.00
C SER A 276 -1.35 15.12 1.46
N PRO A 277 -0.67 14.36 2.31
CA PRO A 277 -0.95 14.33 3.75
C PRO A 277 -0.48 15.63 4.41
N SER A 278 -1.09 16.01 5.55
CA SER A 278 -0.51 17.06 6.37
C SER A 278 0.78 16.56 7.06
N PRO A 279 1.78 17.43 7.29
CA PRO A 279 2.98 17.06 8.04
C PRO A 279 2.67 16.54 9.45
N GLN A 280 1.61 17.05 10.09
CA GLN A 280 1.14 16.56 11.38
C GLN A 280 0.65 15.10 11.30
N ASN A 281 -0.13 14.74 10.26
CA ASN A 281 -0.57 13.37 10.08
C ASN A 281 0.61 12.43 9.76
N ALA A 282 1.58 12.90 8.97
CA ALA A 282 2.81 12.16 8.72
C ALA A 282 3.60 11.91 10.03
N PHE A 283 3.69 12.91 10.90
CA PHE A 283 4.33 12.74 12.21
C PHE A 283 3.59 11.72 13.09
N LEU A 284 2.25 11.78 13.16
CA LEU A 284 1.45 10.79 13.91
C LEU A 284 1.66 9.38 13.36
N LEU A 285 1.70 9.24 12.03
CA LEU A 285 2.02 7.97 11.38
C LEU A 285 3.44 7.49 11.77
N ASN A 286 4.43 8.38 11.83
CA ASN A 286 5.77 8.01 12.29
C ASN A 286 5.76 7.41 13.70
N VAL A 287 5.01 8.00 14.62
CA VAL A 287 4.85 7.49 16.00
C VAL A 287 4.19 6.09 15.98
N GLY A 288 3.19 5.89 15.15
CA GLY A 288 2.57 4.57 14.94
C GLY A 288 3.55 3.52 14.41
N LEU A 289 4.35 3.88 13.41
CA LEU A 289 5.35 3.00 12.80
C LEU A 289 6.42 2.54 13.80
N GLU A 290 6.82 3.38 14.75
CA GLU A 290 7.84 3.03 15.76
C GLU A 290 7.47 1.81 16.61
N THR A 291 6.17 1.54 16.79
CA THR A 291 5.67 0.39 17.55
C THR A 291 5.09 -0.73 16.69
N LEU A 292 5.09 -0.58 15.36
CA LEU A 292 4.46 -1.54 14.44
C LEU A 292 5.01 -2.96 14.64
N HIS A 293 6.31 -3.12 14.78
CA HIS A 293 6.99 -4.40 14.99
C HIS A 293 6.65 -5.11 16.32
N LEU A 294 6.10 -4.38 17.29
CA LEU A 294 5.60 -4.92 18.55
C LEU A 294 4.10 -5.22 18.49
N ARG A 295 3.34 -4.35 17.82
CA ARG A 295 1.88 -4.47 17.73
C ARG A 295 1.44 -5.61 16.82
N MET A 296 2.07 -5.76 15.64
CA MET A 296 1.67 -6.79 14.68
C MET A 296 1.76 -8.21 15.24
N PRO A 297 2.86 -8.66 15.85
CA PRO A 297 2.90 -9.98 16.50
C PRO A 297 1.81 -10.17 17.55
N ARG A 298 1.52 -9.14 18.35
CA ARG A 298 0.46 -9.21 19.38
C ARG A 298 -0.92 -9.30 18.76
N HIS A 299 -1.22 -8.53 17.70
CA HIS A 299 -2.47 -8.65 16.96
C HIS A 299 -2.67 -10.07 16.41
N CYS A 300 -1.63 -10.63 15.78
CA CYS A 300 -1.71 -11.98 15.21
C CYS A 300 -1.89 -13.05 16.29
N GLU A 301 -1.16 -12.97 17.41
CA GLU A 301 -1.30 -13.89 18.54
C GLU A 301 -2.72 -13.84 19.12
N ASN A 302 -3.26 -12.65 19.33
CA ASN A 302 -4.62 -12.50 19.86
C ASN A 302 -5.66 -13.03 18.90
N ALA A 303 -5.55 -12.69 17.59
CA ALA A 303 -6.49 -13.16 16.57
C ALA A 303 -6.45 -14.67 16.42
N GLN A 304 -5.28 -15.30 16.47
CA GLN A 304 -5.15 -16.76 16.41
C GLN A 304 -5.92 -17.42 17.55
N LYS A 305 -5.71 -16.97 18.81
CA LYS A 305 -6.40 -17.51 19.98
C LYS A 305 -7.91 -17.32 19.93
N VAL A 306 -8.35 -16.13 19.48
CA VAL A 306 -9.79 -15.86 19.34
C VAL A 306 -10.40 -16.69 18.22
N ALA A 307 -9.72 -16.84 17.07
CA ALA A 307 -10.21 -17.64 15.95
C ALA A 307 -10.33 -19.14 16.34
N GLU A 308 -9.34 -19.68 17.04
CA GLU A 308 -9.38 -21.07 17.55
C GLU A 308 -10.53 -21.28 18.56
N TRP A 309 -10.75 -20.30 19.44
CA TRP A 309 -11.87 -20.35 20.38
C TRP A 309 -13.23 -20.27 19.66
N LEU A 310 -13.36 -19.40 18.67
CA LEU A 310 -14.58 -19.27 17.85
C LEU A 310 -14.84 -20.55 17.06
N GLU A 311 -13.81 -21.17 16.48
CA GLU A 311 -13.94 -22.42 15.71
C GLU A 311 -14.44 -23.59 16.60
N ALA A 312 -14.03 -23.61 17.87
CA ALA A 312 -14.47 -24.60 18.83
C ALA A 312 -15.84 -24.29 19.46
N ASN A 313 -16.43 -23.12 19.22
CA ASN A 313 -17.68 -22.71 19.86
C ASN A 313 -18.92 -23.24 19.13
N GLU A 314 -19.79 -23.93 19.84
CA GLU A 314 -21.01 -24.56 19.29
C GLU A 314 -22.00 -23.55 18.68
N GLN A 315 -21.98 -22.29 19.08
CA GLN A 315 -22.86 -21.23 18.54
C GLN A 315 -22.32 -20.60 17.24
N VAL A 316 -21.08 -20.90 16.89
CA VAL A 316 -20.44 -20.39 15.66
C VAL A 316 -20.66 -21.39 14.52
N ALA A 317 -21.10 -20.88 13.38
CA ALA A 317 -21.36 -21.67 12.19
C ALA A 317 -20.10 -21.84 11.32
N TRP A 318 -19.29 -20.79 11.23
CA TRP A 318 -18.04 -20.77 10.48
C TRP A 318 -17.11 -19.67 11.00
N VAL A 319 -15.82 -19.89 10.83
CA VAL A 319 -14.78 -18.90 11.10
C VAL A 319 -13.89 -18.78 9.86
N ASN A 320 -13.65 -17.57 9.44
CA ASN A 320 -12.69 -17.27 8.39
C ASN A 320 -11.51 -16.49 8.99
N TYR A 321 -10.40 -17.19 9.14
CA TYR A 321 -9.12 -16.64 9.57
C TYR A 321 -7.99 -17.45 8.92
N CYS A 322 -7.13 -16.77 8.21
CA CYS A 322 -6.12 -17.42 7.39
C CYS A 322 -5.06 -18.21 8.18
N GLY A 323 -4.89 -17.91 9.48
CA GLY A 323 -3.99 -18.64 10.38
C GLY A 323 -4.55 -19.96 10.95
N LEU A 324 -5.82 -20.28 10.72
CA LEU A 324 -6.41 -21.56 11.15
C LEU A 324 -5.94 -22.70 10.23
N LYS A 325 -5.63 -23.87 10.79
CA LYS A 325 -5.28 -25.08 10.03
C LYS A 325 -6.40 -25.58 9.11
N SER A 326 -7.64 -25.26 9.44
CA SER A 326 -8.84 -25.56 8.65
C SER A 326 -9.03 -24.61 7.46
N SER A 327 -8.33 -23.48 7.43
CA SER A 327 -8.41 -22.52 6.34
C SER A 327 -7.80 -23.10 5.05
N LYS A 328 -8.51 -22.97 3.93
CA LYS A 328 -7.97 -23.32 2.59
C LYS A 328 -6.72 -22.53 2.23
N TYR A 329 -6.47 -21.40 2.89
CA TYR A 329 -5.32 -20.53 2.67
C TYR A 329 -4.17 -20.79 3.66
N TYR A 330 -4.27 -21.78 4.53
CA TYR A 330 -3.27 -22.02 5.56
C TYR A 330 -1.85 -22.17 4.97
N GLU A 331 -1.70 -22.96 3.94
CA GLU A 331 -0.38 -23.20 3.30
C GLU A 331 0.19 -21.92 2.67
N LEU A 332 -0.64 -21.11 1.99
CA LEU A 332 -0.20 -19.80 1.47
C LEU A 332 0.15 -18.83 2.60
N THR A 333 -0.62 -18.87 3.71
CA THR A 333 -0.31 -18.08 4.90
C THR A 333 1.05 -18.47 5.48
N GLN A 334 1.33 -19.76 5.63
CA GLN A 334 2.63 -20.21 6.13
C GLN A 334 3.79 -19.87 5.17
N LYS A 335 3.54 -19.89 3.87
CA LYS A 335 4.52 -19.53 2.85
C LYS A 335 4.89 -18.05 2.91
N TYR A 336 3.92 -17.16 2.87
CA TYR A 336 4.15 -15.71 2.75
C TYR A 336 4.27 -14.99 4.09
N MET A 337 3.65 -15.52 5.14
CA MET A 337 3.50 -14.88 6.45
C MET A 337 3.71 -15.88 7.61
N PRO A 338 4.87 -16.55 7.68
CA PRO A 338 5.11 -17.62 8.67
C PRO A 338 5.08 -17.13 10.13
N ASN A 339 5.23 -15.82 10.36
CA ASN A 339 5.27 -15.23 11.71
C ASN A 339 3.92 -14.62 12.14
N GLY A 340 2.87 -14.79 11.35
CA GLY A 340 1.53 -14.25 11.60
C GLY A 340 0.97 -13.48 10.42
N SER A 341 -0.35 -13.40 10.31
CA SER A 341 -1.04 -12.80 9.16
C SER A 341 -1.60 -11.41 9.47
N CYS A 342 -2.69 -11.35 10.24
CA CYS A 342 -3.34 -10.09 10.63
C CYS A 342 -4.15 -10.27 11.93
N GLY A 343 -4.78 -9.19 12.40
CA GLY A 343 -5.65 -9.19 13.57
C GLY A 343 -7.14 -9.18 13.23
N VAL A 344 -7.53 -9.47 11.99
CA VAL A 344 -8.93 -9.46 11.53
C VAL A 344 -9.46 -10.88 11.41
N ILE A 345 -10.67 -11.10 11.96
CA ILE A 345 -11.38 -12.38 11.90
C ILE A 345 -12.78 -12.12 11.37
N ALA A 346 -13.26 -12.90 10.42
CA ALA A 346 -14.66 -12.93 10.02
C ALA A 346 -15.29 -14.25 10.48
N PHE A 347 -16.50 -14.19 11.04
CA PHE A 347 -17.20 -15.38 11.49
C PHE A 347 -18.72 -15.21 11.40
N GLY A 348 -19.44 -16.31 11.34
CA GLY A 348 -20.89 -16.34 11.35
C GLY A 348 -21.44 -17.13 12.52
N LEU A 349 -22.51 -16.63 13.14
CA LEU A 349 -23.25 -17.35 14.18
C LEU A 349 -24.22 -18.36 13.53
N LYS A 350 -24.54 -19.42 14.27
CA LYS A 350 -25.69 -20.26 13.95
C LYS A 350 -26.95 -19.49 14.30
N GLY A 351 -27.81 -19.24 13.32
CA GLY A 351 -29.04 -18.49 13.52
C GLY A 351 -29.37 -17.53 12.41
N SER A 352 -30.25 -16.60 12.71
CA SER A 352 -30.76 -15.60 11.78
C SER A 352 -29.90 -14.32 11.78
N ARG A 353 -30.17 -13.46 10.81
CA ARG A 353 -29.57 -12.12 10.76
C ARG A 353 -29.90 -11.29 12.00
N GLU A 354 -31.12 -11.42 12.50
CA GLU A 354 -31.59 -10.72 13.71
C GLU A 354 -30.80 -11.13 14.96
N GLU A 355 -30.43 -12.41 15.08
CA GLU A 355 -29.59 -12.91 16.16
C GLU A 355 -28.15 -12.38 16.06
N ALA A 356 -27.60 -12.31 14.86
CA ALA A 356 -26.30 -11.68 14.63
C ALA A 356 -26.30 -10.18 15.00
N ILE A 357 -27.38 -9.45 14.65
CA ILE A 357 -27.55 -8.05 15.05
C ILE A 357 -27.61 -7.91 16.57
N LYS A 358 -28.41 -8.74 17.25
CA LYS A 358 -28.49 -8.73 18.72
C LYS A 358 -27.16 -9.02 19.38
N PHE A 359 -26.39 -9.97 18.82
CA PHE A 359 -25.04 -10.24 19.29
C PHE A 359 -24.15 -9.00 19.19
N MET A 360 -24.08 -8.38 18.01
CA MET A 360 -23.28 -7.16 17.79
C MET A 360 -23.70 -6.04 18.75
N ASP A 361 -24.99 -5.77 18.88
CA ASP A 361 -25.53 -4.71 19.74
C ASP A 361 -25.31 -4.97 21.24
N SER A 362 -25.06 -6.21 21.63
CA SER A 362 -24.80 -6.61 23.03
C SER A 362 -23.33 -6.48 23.44
N LEU A 363 -22.42 -6.27 22.49
CA LEU A 363 -20.99 -6.18 22.76
C LEU A 363 -20.69 -4.94 23.62
N LYS A 364 -19.78 -5.11 24.58
CA LYS A 364 -19.35 -4.06 25.50
C LYS A 364 -17.89 -3.66 25.34
N LEU A 365 -17.03 -4.63 25.08
CA LEU A 365 -15.59 -4.41 24.86
C LEU A 365 -15.31 -4.05 23.41
N ALA A 366 -15.81 -4.83 22.46
CA ALA A 366 -15.72 -4.54 21.05
C ALA A 366 -16.77 -3.50 20.65
N CYS A 367 -16.36 -2.52 19.86
CA CYS A 367 -17.21 -1.43 19.39
C CYS A 367 -17.65 -1.64 17.95
N ILE A 368 -18.88 -1.28 17.62
CA ILE A 368 -19.35 -1.23 16.22
C ILE A 368 -18.81 0.05 15.59
N VAL A 369 -17.86 -0.07 14.67
CA VAL A 369 -17.24 1.05 13.95
C VAL A 369 -16.97 0.69 12.50
N THR A 370 -16.82 1.69 11.65
CA THR A 370 -16.39 1.52 10.24
C THR A 370 -14.87 1.53 10.09
N HIS A 371 -14.16 1.00 11.07
CA HIS A 371 -12.71 0.95 11.13
C HIS A 371 -12.24 -0.43 11.59
N VAL A 372 -11.03 -0.81 11.17
CA VAL A 372 -10.34 -2.03 11.63
C VAL A 372 -8.86 -1.74 11.81
N ALA A 373 -8.15 -2.64 12.51
CA ALA A 373 -6.69 -2.65 12.52
C ALA A 373 -6.06 -1.48 13.31
N ASP A 374 -6.67 -1.10 14.41
CA ASP A 374 -6.04 -0.26 15.44
C ASP A 374 -5.83 -1.04 16.75
N ALA A 375 -5.35 -0.37 17.79
CA ALA A 375 -5.07 -0.98 19.09
C ALA A 375 -6.33 -1.41 19.87
N ARG A 376 -7.51 -0.96 19.46
CA ARG A 376 -8.79 -1.29 20.09
C ARG A 376 -9.46 -2.45 19.37
N THR A 377 -10.25 -3.22 20.12
CA THR A 377 -11.09 -4.28 19.54
C THR A 377 -12.39 -3.69 19.00
N CYS A 378 -12.77 -4.02 17.79
CA CYS A 378 -14.00 -3.60 17.11
C CYS A 378 -14.61 -4.78 16.33
#